data_744f10220f692937384563a9d4431edf
#
_entry.id   744f10220f692937384563a9d4431edf
#
_cell.length_a   1.000
_cell.length_b   1.000
_cell.length_c   1.000
_cell.angle_alpha   90.00
_cell.angle_beta   90.00
_cell.angle_gamma   90.00
#
_symmetry.space_group_name_H-M   'P 1'
#
loop_
_entity.id
_entity.type
_entity.pdbx_description
1 polymer ?
#
loop_
_entity_poly.entity_id
_entity_poly.type
_entity_poly.pdbx_seq_one_letter_code
_entity_poly.pdbx_strand_id
1 'polypeptide(L)'
;MGKMVSLNMALKVRGINKAAFEEKLNMFLNDEHSAVDKSLVEEKELKGDVIVKGVLPCPLKIPILEAFDKFIEDQKNNGLDIGYELKSANLGIDWIESDINSKDIDKVADIMISAGFELFFDKEKFSEFFKNESFYVEPREFNKDFDNEKICLKDPKNIYDIIAVVPCVFLVNENNLNGKEIPTSWEELLFSGNYNDSVAIPLSDLDMFNALVVTIFSKWGVEGIKALAKVYKKSLHPAEMVKKKGDSKNNPIVSVTPYFFTQMVSRSSALKVVWPKDGAIVSPVFLMTKKDNEKAKTVVEFFKNSSVGKILSSNGKFPTTVKGVDNLLEDNNGFLFCGWDYIH
;
A
#
# COMPACT_ATOMS: atom_id res chain seq x y z
N MET A 1 -27.47 -6.09 -27.90
CA MET A 1 -27.19 -7.39 -27.31
C MET A 1 -25.67 -7.63 -27.36
N GLY A 2 -24.95 -7.40 -26.27
CA GLY A 2 -23.52 -7.72 -26.19
C GLY A 2 -23.33 -9.23 -26.16
N LYS A 3 -22.55 -9.77 -27.11
CA LYS A 3 -22.17 -11.18 -27.07
C LYS A 3 -21.38 -11.46 -25.80
N MET A 4 -21.88 -12.34 -24.94
CA MET A 4 -21.12 -12.88 -23.82
C MET A 4 -19.92 -13.64 -24.42
N VAL A 5 -18.73 -13.08 -24.30
CA VAL A 5 -17.47 -13.72 -24.66
C VAL A 5 -17.11 -14.66 -23.53
N SER A 6 -16.92 -15.96 -23.80
CA SER A 6 -16.48 -16.89 -22.76
C SER A 6 -15.06 -16.54 -22.28
N LEU A 7 -14.74 -16.80 -21.00
CA LEU A 7 -13.42 -16.57 -20.45
C LEU A 7 -12.32 -17.16 -21.33
N ASN A 8 -12.51 -18.40 -21.81
CA ASN A 8 -11.57 -19.07 -22.72
C ASN A 8 -11.31 -18.28 -24.01
N MET A 9 -12.34 -17.65 -24.56
CA MET A 9 -12.22 -16.86 -25.78
C MET A 9 -11.51 -15.53 -25.51
N ALA A 10 -11.78 -14.90 -24.38
CA ALA A 10 -11.09 -13.68 -23.94
C ALA A 10 -9.59 -13.91 -23.68
N LEU A 11 -9.23 -15.01 -23.03
CA LEU A 11 -7.83 -15.38 -22.79
C LEU A 11 -7.10 -15.66 -24.11
N LYS A 12 -7.74 -16.38 -25.03
CA LYS A 12 -7.15 -16.73 -26.34
C LYS A 12 -6.92 -15.48 -27.22
N VAL A 13 -7.86 -14.54 -27.22
CA VAL A 13 -7.75 -13.26 -27.97
C VAL A 13 -6.60 -12.38 -27.42
N ARG A 14 -6.31 -12.48 -26.12
CA ARG A 14 -5.25 -11.71 -25.47
C ARG A 14 -3.91 -12.46 -25.38
N GLY A 15 -3.80 -13.66 -25.94
CA GLY A 15 -2.58 -14.47 -25.89
C GLY A 15 -2.20 -14.95 -24.50
N ILE A 16 -3.15 -14.99 -23.56
CA ILE A 16 -2.90 -15.42 -22.18
C ILE A 16 -3.05 -16.94 -22.09
N ASN A 17 -2.02 -17.60 -21.56
CA ASN A 17 -2.08 -19.04 -21.31
C ASN A 17 -3.12 -19.35 -20.23
N LYS A 18 -4.09 -20.24 -20.59
CA LYS A 18 -5.20 -20.60 -19.69
C LYS A 18 -4.70 -21.25 -18.40
N ALA A 19 -3.75 -22.18 -18.48
CA ALA A 19 -3.21 -22.88 -17.31
C ALA A 19 -2.50 -21.90 -16.35
N ALA A 20 -1.68 -20.99 -16.88
CA ALA A 20 -1.03 -19.96 -16.10
C ALA A 20 -2.04 -18.96 -15.47
N PHE A 21 -3.14 -18.68 -16.17
CA PHE A 21 -4.22 -17.85 -15.63
C PHE A 21 -4.99 -18.57 -14.51
N GLU A 22 -5.31 -19.84 -14.69
CA GLU A 22 -6.00 -20.67 -13.67
C GLU A 22 -5.11 -20.89 -12.44
N GLU A 23 -3.82 -21.08 -12.63
CA GLU A 23 -2.84 -21.17 -11.54
C GLU A 23 -2.76 -19.84 -10.75
N LYS A 24 -2.66 -18.71 -11.44
CA LYS A 24 -2.68 -17.39 -10.80
C LYS A 24 -4.02 -17.10 -10.10
N LEU A 25 -5.13 -17.50 -10.67
CA LEU A 25 -6.45 -17.37 -10.06
C LEU A 25 -6.57 -18.25 -8.81
N ASN A 26 -6.08 -19.48 -8.86
CA ASN A 26 -6.08 -20.39 -7.71
C ASN A 26 -5.14 -19.90 -6.61
N MET A 27 -3.97 -19.36 -6.94
CA MET A 27 -3.10 -18.69 -5.97
C MET A 27 -3.82 -17.50 -5.29
N PHE A 28 -4.52 -16.68 -6.06
CA PHE A 28 -5.28 -15.56 -5.55
C PHE A 28 -6.45 -16.00 -4.65
N LEU A 29 -7.19 -17.05 -5.06
CA LEU A 29 -8.30 -17.60 -4.28
C LEU A 29 -7.82 -18.33 -3.02
N ASN A 30 -6.67 -18.99 -3.08
CA ASN A 30 -6.07 -19.67 -1.93
C ASN A 30 -5.49 -18.67 -0.92
N ASP A 31 -4.99 -17.50 -1.35
CA ASP A 31 -4.59 -16.41 -0.45
C ASP A 31 -5.80 -15.84 0.33
N GLU A 32 -7.00 -15.77 -0.27
CA GLU A 32 -8.22 -15.37 0.43
C GLU A 32 -8.75 -16.45 1.40
N HIS A 33 -8.46 -17.72 1.13
CA HIS A 33 -8.88 -18.86 1.98
C HIS A 33 -7.82 -19.29 3.00
N SER A 34 -6.57 -18.85 2.88
CA SER A 34 -5.49 -19.24 3.82
C SER A 34 -5.66 -18.62 5.23
N ALA A 35 -6.65 -17.75 5.43
CA ALA A 35 -7.02 -17.28 6.77
C ALA A 35 -7.52 -18.41 7.72
N VAL A 36 -7.75 -19.62 7.22
CA VAL A 36 -8.34 -20.73 7.99
C VAL A 36 -7.30 -21.78 8.41
N ASP A 37 -6.10 -21.81 7.84
CA ASP A 37 -5.13 -22.88 8.13
C ASP A 37 -3.77 -22.39 8.66
N LYS A 38 -3.84 -21.56 9.70
CA LYS A 38 -2.63 -21.05 10.41
C LYS A 38 -1.92 -22.12 11.25
N SER A 39 -2.49 -23.33 11.41
CA SER A 39 -1.98 -24.34 12.35
C SER A 39 -1.04 -25.38 11.74
N LEU A 40 -0.82 -25.37 10.43
CA LEU A 40 -0.08 -26.43 9.71
C LEU A 40 1.13 -25.97 8.89
N VAL A 41 1.48 -24.70 8.91
CA VAL A 41 2.73 -24.24 8.29
C VAL A 41 3.83 -24.36 9.34
N GLU A 42 4.66 -25.39 9.22
CA GLU A 42 5.94 -25.44 9.91
C GLU A 42 6.68 -24.11 9.62
N GLU A 43 7.06 -23.38 10.67
CA GLU A 43 7.95 -22.23 10.56
C GLU A 43 9.28 -22.71 9.98
N LYS A 44 9.43 -22.53 8.69
CA LYS A 44 10.68 -22.86 8.01
C LYS A 44 11.66 -21.77 8.39
N GLU A 45 12.67 -22.14 9.19
CA GLU A 45 13.75 -21.23 9.52
C GLU A 45 14.38 -20.73 8.21
N LEU A 46 14.23 -19.42 7.94
CA LEU A 46 14.85 -18.80 6.78
C LEU A 46 16.37 -18.76 6.99
N LYS A 47 17.10 -19.20 5.95
CA LYS A 47 18.57 -19.20 5.94
C LYS A 47 19.07 -18.40 4.75
N GLY A 48 20.19 -17.73 4.94
CA GLY A 48 20.84 -16.93 3.90
C GLY A 48 21.81 -15.94 4.51
N ASP A 49 22.60 -15.30 3.69
CA ASP A 49 23.47 -14.18 4.07
C ASP A 49 22.66 -12.92 4.35
N VAL A 50 21.49 -12.79 3.74
CA VAL A 50 20.53 -11.69 3.92
C VAL A 50 19.13 -12.28 4.06
N ILE A 51 18.44 -11.89 5.10
CA ILE A 51 17.04 -12.28 5.35
C ILE A 51 16.12 -11.06 5.10
N VAL A 52 15.10 -11.27 4.27
CA VAL A 52 14.08 -10.27 3.95
C VAL A 52 12.72 -10.73 4.46
N LYS A 53 12.08 -9.97 5.34
CA LYS A 53 10.71 -10.24 5.79
C LYS A 53 9.83 -9.00 5.62
N GLY A 54 8.55 -9.20 5.37
CA GLY A 54 7.63 -8.08 5.35
C GLY A 54 6.30 -8.34 4.66
N VAL A 55 5.52 -7.28 4.61
CA VAL A 55 4.22 -7.27 3.96
C VAL A 55 4.21 -6.28 2.80
N LEU A 56 3.61 -6.71 1.70
CA LEU A 56 3.43 -5.91 0.50
C LEU A 56 1.94 -5.67 0.27
N PRO A 57 1.55 -4.52 -0.31
CA PRO A 57 0.18 -4.33 -0.80
C PRO A 57 -0.21 -5.46 -1.75
N CYS A 58 -1.42 -6.03 -1.55
CA CYS A 58 -1.89 -7.22 -2.28
C CYS A 58 -1.65 -7.19 -3.80
N PRO A 59 -1.93 -6.08 -4.51
CA PRO A 59 -1.76 -6.03 -5.96
C PRO A 59 -0.30 -6.07 -6.43
N LEU A 60 0.64 -5.76 -5.54
CA LEU A 60 2.08 -5.70 -5.86
C LEU A 60 2.81 -7.01 -5.60
N LYS A 61 2.27 -7.87 -4.74
CA LYS A 61 2.96 -9.08 -4.28
C LYS A 61 3.48 -9.90 -5.46
N ILE A 62 2.61 -10.30 -6.38
CA ILE A 62 3.00 -11.19 -7.48
C ILE A 62 4.07 -10.56 -8.39
N PRO A 63 3.89 -9.37 -8.98
CA PRO A 63 4.89 -8.82 -9.90
C PRO A 63 6.22 -8.48 -9.21
N ILE A 64 6.20 -8.11 -7.94
CA ILE A 64 7.42 -7.88 -7.17
C ILE A 64 8.15 -9.19 -6.90
N LEU A 65 7.43 -10.24 -6.47
CA LEU A 65 8.04 -11.53 -6.20
C LEU A 65 8.61 -12.17 -7.47
N GLU A 66 7.91 -12.13 -8.60
CA GLU A 66 8.44 -12.62 -9.88
C GLU A 66 9.77 -11.92 -10.28
N ALA A 67 9.89 -10.63 -10.01
CA ALA A 67 11.13 -9.89 -10.25
C ALA A 67 12.21 -10.20 -9.20
N PHE A 68 11.80 -10.39 -7.95
CA PHE A 68 12.70 -10.69 -6.85
C PHE A 68 13.30 -12.09 -6.94
N ASP A 69 12.50 -13.09 -7.33
CA ASP A 69 12.98 -14.46 -7.55
C ASP A 69 14.09 -14.52 -8.60
N LYS A 70 13.93 -13.80 -9.72
CA LYS A 70 14.98 -13.68 -10.74
C LYS A 70 16.24 -13.03 -10.18
N PHE A 71 16.07 -11.96 -9.42
CA PHE A 71 17.19 -11.29 -8.77
C PHE A 71 17.93 -12.21 -7.80
N ILE A 72 17.20 -13.01 -7.01
CA ILE A 72 17.78 -13.98 -6.08
C ILE A 72 18.60 -15.04 -6.82
N GLU A 73 18.09 -15.58 -7.94
CA GLU A 73 18.82 -16.54 -8.77
C GLU A 73 20.15 -15.94 -9.29
N ASP A 74 20.09 -14.68 -9.77
CA ASP A 74 21.29 -13.97 -10.24
C ASP A 74 22.29 -13.74 -9.09
N GLN A 75 21.83 -13.34 -7.91
CA GLN A 75 22.69 -13.12 -6.74
C GLN A 75 23.30 -14.42 -6.21
N LYS A 76 22.57 -15.52 -6.25
CA LYS A 76 23.09 -16.84 -5.85
C LYS A 76 24.25 -17.27 -6.74
N ASN A 77 24.19 -17.00 -8.03
CA ASN A 77 25.29 -17.25 -8.96
C ASN A 77 26.52 -16.38 -8.64
N ASN A 78 26.33 -15.24 -7.97
CA ASN A 78 27.39 -14.32 -7.51
C ASN A 78 27.84 -14.60 -6.07
N GLY A 79 27.36 -15.68 -5.44
CA GLY A 79 27.77 -16.12 -4.10
C GLY A 79 27.05 -15.41 -2.94
N LEU A 80 25.90 -14.75 -3.20
CA LEU A 80 25.05 -14.15 -2.18
C LEU A 80 23.78 -15.00 -2.02
N ASP A 81 23.59 -15.62 -0.86
CA ASP A 81 22.38 -16.37 -0.53
C ASP A 81 21.35 -15.48 0.16
N ILE A 82 20.11 -15.45 -0.34
CA ILE A 82 19.05 -14.58 0.16
C ILE A 82 17.84 -15.43 0.55
N GLY A 83 17.49 -15.39 1.84
CA GLY A 83 16.24 -15.94 2.34
C GLY A 83 15.16 -14.86 2.43
N TYR A 84 13.93 -15.19 2.03
CA TYR A 84 12.86 -14.20 2.17
C TYR A 84 11.51 -14.81 2.53
N GLU A 85 10.70 -14.01 3.20
CA GLU A 85 9.29 -14.25 3.42
C GLU A 85 8.53 -12.92 3.29
N LEU A 86 7.90 -12.72 2.13
CA LEU A 86 7.10 -11.55 1.80
C LEU A 86 5.65 -11.97 1.61
N LYS A 87 4.78 -11.51 2.51
CA LYS A 87 3.35 -11.83 2.50
C LYS A 87 2.51 -10.64 2.06
N SER A 88 1.25 -10.90 1.79
CA SER A 88 0.27 -9.87 1.48
C SER A 88 -0.18 -9.19 2.77
N ALA A 89 -0.34 -7.86 2.77
CA ALA A 89 -0.69 -7.07 3.95
C ALA A 89 -2.01 -7.52 4.61
N ASN A 90 -2.97 -8.06 3.82
CA ASN A 90 -4.23 -8.59 4.35
C ASN A 90 -4.08 -9.84 5.25
N LEU A 91 -2.92 -10.48 5.28
CA LEU A 91 -2.65 -11.61 6.18
C LEU A 91 -2.20 -11.19 7.58
N GLY A 92 -2.07 -9.89 7.81
CA GLY A 92 -1.60 -9.34 9.07
C GLY A 92 -0.10 -9.55 9.28
N ILE A 93 0.37 -9.15 10.46
CA ILE A 93 1.80 -9.09 10.82
C ILE A 93 2.19 -10.05 11.94
N ASP A 94 1.25 -10.79 12.53
CA ASP A 94 1.48 -11.66 13.71
C ASP A 94 2.65 -12.64 13.52
N TRP A 95 2.87 -13.11 12.31
CA TRP A 95 3.91 -14.04 11.92
C TRP A 95 5.34 -13.46 11.96
N ILE A 96 5.49 -12.13 11.91
CA ILE A 96 6.76 -11.40 12.09
C ILE A 96 6.96 -10.97 13.55
N GLU A 97 5.87 -10.79 14.29
CA GLU A 97 5.90 -10.23 15.64
C GLU A 97 6.74 -11.06 16.62
N SER A 98 6.82 -12.38 16.44
CA SER A 98 7.64 -13.24 17.30
C SER A 98 9.12 -12.85 17.27
N ASP A 99 9.64 -12.50 16.09
CA ASP A 99 11.03 -12.10 15.91
C ASP A 99 11.32 -10.76 16.62
N ILE A 100 10.40 -9.82 16.49
CA ILE A 100 10.48 -8.47 17.07
C ILE A 100 10.34 -8.54 18.60
N ASN A 101 9.37 -9.32 19.10
CA ASN A 101 9.10 -9.48 20.52
C ASN A 101 10.29 -10.12 21.29
N SER A 102 11.17 -10.82 20.58
CA SER A 102 12.39 -11.37 21.19
C SER A 102 13.35 -10.30 21.71
N LYS A 103 13.23 -9.06 21.20
CA LYS A 103 14.15 -7.92 21.45
C LYS A 103 15.61 -8.21 21.12
N ASP A 104 15.84 -9.26 20.35
CA ASP A 104 17.13 -9.72 19.90
C ASP A 104 17.30 -9.34 18.43
N ILE A 105 18.20 -8.42 18.14
CA ILE A 105 18.41 -7.91 16.77
C ILE A 105 18.86 -9.03 15.81
N ASP A 106 19.53 -10.06 16.30
CA ASP A 106 19.99 -11.16 15.46
C ASP A 106 18.84 -12.02 14.94
N LYS A 107 17.69 -12.01 15.62
CA LYS A 107 16.47 -12.71 15.19
C LYS A 107 15.59 -11.89 14.23
N VAL A 108 15.75 -10.58 14.22
CA VAL A 108 15.04 -9.70 13.30
C VAL A 108 15.62 -9.86 11.90
N ALA A 109 14.80 -9.76 10.86
CA ALA A 109 15.28 -9.81 9.47
C ALA A 109 16.23 -8.64 9.15
N ASP A 110 17.16 -8.85 8.20
CA ASP A 110 18.11 -7.82 7.80
C ASP A 110 17.44 -6.67 7.05
N ILE A 111 16.41 -7.02 6.28
CA ILE A 111 15.55 -6.05 5.58
C ILE A 111 14.10 -6.33 5.94
N MET A 112 13.40 -5.30 6.33
CA MET A 112 11.99 -5.37 6.66
C MET A 112 11.19 -4.43 5.76
N ILE A 113 10.04 -4.90 5.26
CA ILE A 113 9.12 -4.11 4.43
C ILE A 113 7.75 -4.07 5.10
N SER A 114 7.16 -2.90 5.21
CA SER A 114 5.81 -2.70 5.75
C SER A 114 4.95 -1.84 4.83
N ALA A 115 3.76 -2.33 4.52
CA ALA A 115 2.73 -1.50 3.93
C ALA A 115 2.03 -0.72 5.05
N GLY A 116 2.03 0.61 4.94
CA GLY A 116 1.35 1.48 5.90
C GLY A 116 1.98 1.58 7.30
N PHE A 117 1.20 2.09 8.23
CA PHE A 117 1.63 2.45 9.60
C PHE A 117 1.30 1.34 10.60
N GLU A 118 1.74 0.12 10.39
CA GLU A 118 1.52 -0.97 11.33
C GLU A 118 2.82 -1.48 11.95
N LEU A 119 3.57 -2.30 11.20
CA LEU A 119 4.65 -3.13 11.71
C LEU A 119 5.72 -2.36 12.51
N PHE A 120 6.24 -1.25 11.96
CA PHE A 120 7.38 -0.52 12.53
C PHE A 120 7.00 0.52 13.58
N PHE A 121 5.70 0.80 13.72
CA PHE A 121 5.21 1.94 14.49
C PHE A 121 4.67 1.57 15.86
N ASP A 122 4.77 0.30 16.25
CA ASP A 122 4.56 -0.14 17.63
C ASP A 122 5.78 0.26 18.47
N LYS A 123 5.64 1.39 19.17
CA LYS A 123 6.73 1.97 19.98
C LYS A 123 7.20 1.04 21.09
N GLU A 124 6.33 0.20 21.65
CA GLU A 124 6.71 -0.74 22.72
C GLU A 124 7.61 -1.84 22.16
N LYS A 125 7.32 -2.35 20.97
CA LYS A 125 8.08 -3.40 20.31
C LYS A 125 9.42 -2.91 19.77
N PHE A 126 9.45 -1.72 19.16
CA PHE A 126 10.63 -1.20 18.46
C PHE A 126 11.50 -0.24 19.27
N SER A 127 11.04 0.23 20.46
CA SER A 127 11.76 1.25 21.25
C SER A 127 13.22 0.90 21.55
N GLU A 128 13.50 -0.36 21.82
CA GLU A 128 14.85 -0.82 22.18
C GLU A 128 15.78 -0.83 20.96
N PHE A 129 15.28 -1.28 19.81
CA PHE A 129 16.03 -1.25 18.56
C PHE A 129 16.35 0.18 18.11
N PHE A 130 15.41 1.11 18.28
CA PHE A 130 15.64 2.52 17.95
C PHE A 130 16.62 3.20 18.91
N LYS A 131 16.57 2.89 20.20
CA LYS A 131 17.56 3.38 21.18
C LYS A 131 18.97 2.91 20.85
N ASN A 132 19.11 1.69 20.35
CA ASN A 132 20.39 1.09 19.98
C ASN A 132 20.83 1.45 18.55
N GLU A 133 20.10 2.32 17.85
CA GLU A 133 20.37 2.71 16.47
C GLU A 133 20.58 1.50 15.54
N SER A 134 19.73 0.47 15.71
CA SER A 134 19.90 -0.82 15.04
C SER A 134 19.59 -0.78 13.54
N PHE A 135 18.90 0.26 13.08
CA PHE A 135 18.47 0.42 11.70
C PHE A 135 19.00 1.70 11.08
N TYR A 136 19.36 1.62 9.80
CA TYR A 136 19.83 2.75 9.04
C TYR A 136 19.59 2.53 7.55
N VAL A 137 19.15 3.54 6.85
CA VAL A 137 19.04 3.56 5.39
C VAL A 137 19.90 4.64 4.80
N GLU A 138 20.64 4.33 3.72
CA GLU A 138 21.46 5.31 3.02
C GLU A 138 20.57 6.39 2.39
N PRO A 139 20.84 7.69 2.64
CA PRO A 139 20.15 8.79 2.01
C PRO A 139 20.24 8.70 0.49
N ARG A 140 19.14 8.97 -0.19
CA ARG A 140 19.07 8.99 -1.64
C ARG A 140 18.22 10.13 -2.18
N GLU A 141 18.33 10.38 -3.45
CA GLU A 141 17.41 11.30 -4.12
C GLU A 141 16.08 10.60 -4.41
N PHE A 142 14.99 11.29 -4.13
CA PHE A 142 13.65 10.82 -4.43
C PHE A 142 13.15 11.36 -5.77
N ASN A 143 12.10 10.75 -6.26
CA ASN A 143 11.30 11.28 -7.36
C ASN A 143 10.77 12.68 -6.98
N LYS A 144 10.77 13.59 -7.94
CA LYS A 144 10.28 14.98 -7.77
C LYS A 144 8.85 15.07 -7.22
N ASP A 145 8.03 14.01 -7.42
CA ASP A 145 6.66 13.96 -6.91
C ASP A 145 6.62 13.86 -5.38
N PHE A 146 7.73 13.43 -4.74
CA PHE A 146 7.84 13.16 -3.30
C PHE A 146 8.97 13.89 -2.59
N ASP A 147 9.68 14.76 -3.31
CA ASP A 147 10.76 15.59 -2.76
C ASP A 147 10.66 16.99 -3.38
N ASN A 148 9.74 17.79 -2.84
CA ASN A 148 9.45 19.14 -3.30
C ASN A 148 8.92 20.02 -2.14
N GLU A 149 8.60 21.27 -2.42
CA GLU A 149 8.13 22.25 -1.41
C GLU A 149 6.81 21.85 -0.69
N LYS A 150 6.00 20.97 -1.32
CA LYS A 150 4.69 20.56 -0.78
C LYS A 150 4.76 19.27 0.01
N ILE A 151 5.67 18.38 -0.34
CA ILE A 151 5.84 17.06 0.30
C ILE A 151 7.30 16.63 0.25
N CYS A 152 7.79 16.10 1.37
CA CYS A 152 9.08 15.43 1.47
C CYS A 152 8.91 14.11 2.21
N LEU A 153 9.12 13.01 1.50
CA LEU A 153 9.04 11.66 2.05
C LEU A 153 10.39 11.12 2.53
N LYS A 154 11.46 11.92 2.46
CA LYS A 154 12.76 11.53 3.00
C LYS A 154 12.71 11.57 4.53
N ASP A 155 13.09 10.47 5.16
CA ASP A 155 13.21 10.42 6.62
C ASP A 155 14.42 11.23 7.10
N PRO A 156 14.23 12.30 7.90
CA PRO A 156 15.34 13.09 8.41
C PRO A 156 16.27 12.32 9.36
N LYS A 157 15.81 11.19 9.93
CA LYS A 157 16.61 10.32 10.80
C LYS A 157 17.26 9.15 10.07
N ASN A 158 16.94 8.94 8.79
CA ASN A 158 17.46 7.83 7.99
C ASN A 158 17.20 6.44 8.61
N ILE A 159 16.10 6.26 9.31
CA ILE A 159 15.65 4.97 9.84
C ILE A 159 14.85 4.23 8.79
N TYR A 160 13.99 4.97 8.05
CA TYR A 160 13.08 4.44 7.06
C TYR A 160 13.41 4.94 5.66
N ASP A 161 13.31 4.05 4.67
CA ASP A 161 13.11 4.44 3.28
C ASP A 161 11.64 4.21 2.88
N ILE A 162 11.12 5.00 1.99
CA ILE A 162 9.80 4.81 1.39
C ILE A 162 10.02 4.48 -0.08
N ILE A 163 9.62 3.27 -0.50
CA ILE A 163 9.83 2.81 -1.88
C ILE A 163 8.68 3.16 -2.81
N ALA A 164 7.47 3.25 -2.26
CA ALA A 164 6.26 3.65 -2.98
C ALA A 164 5.20 4.15 -2.00
N VAL A 165 4.11 4.67 -2.54
CA VAL A 165 2.93 5.06 -1.75
C VAL A 165 1.65 4.48 -2.33
N VAL A 166 0.65 4.28 -1.48
CA VAL A 166 -0.72 3.95 -1.83
C VAL A 166 -1.56 5.23 -1.68
N PRO A 167 -1.89 5.95 -2.77
CA PRO A 167 -2.71 7.15 -2.67
C PRO A 167 -4.16 6.79 -2.37
N CYS A 168 -4.80 7.56 -1.50
CA CYS A 168 -6.21 7.47 -1.17
C CYS A 168 -6.99 8.57 -1.87
N VAL A 169 -7.96 8.18 -2.70
CA VAL A 169 -8.76 9.08 -3.52
C VAL A 169 -10.25 8.93 -3.22
N PHE A 170 -11.07 9.83 -3.73
CA PHE A 170 -12.52 9.73 -3.62
C PHE A 170 -13.10 9.00 -4.83
N LEU A 171 -14.02 8.10 -4.55
CA LEU A 171 -14.90 7.49 -5.54
C LEU A 171 -16.32 7.95 -5.24
N VAL A 172 -16.82 8.86 -6.08
CA VAL A 172 -18.11 9.53 -5.87
C VAL A 172 -19.19 8.84 -6.70
N ASN A 173 -20.28 8.45 -6.06
CA ASN A 173 -21.46 7.92 -6.74
C ASN A 173 -22.39 9.08 -7.15
N GLU A 174 -22.35 9.44 -8.43
CA GLU A 174 -23.12 10.59 -8.97
C GLU A 174 -24.63 10.40 -8.80
N ASN A 175 -25.15 9.16 -8.84
CA ASN A 175 -26.56 8.88 -8.61
C ASN A 175 -27.03 9.19 -7.18
N ASN A 176 -26.13 9.23 -6.22
CA ASN A 176 -26.45 9.47 -4.82
C ASN A 176 -26.18 10.91 -4.36
N LEU A 177 -25.72 11.78 -5.24
CA LEU A 177 -25.43 13.19 -4.90
C LEU A 177 -26.66 13.97 -4.43
N ASN A 178 -27.86 13.64 -4.96
CA ASN A 178 -29.13 14.30 -4.59
C ASN A 178 -29.03 15.83 -4.60
N GLY A 179 -28.42 16.39 -5.66
CA GLY A 179 -28.23 17.83 -5.82
C GLY A 179 -27.04 18.42 -5.08
N LYS A 180 -26.25 17.62 -4.36
CA LYS A 180 -24.99 18.07 -3.76
C LYS A 180 -23.90 18.13 -4.82
N GLU A 181 -22.95 19.02 -4.63
CA GLU A 181 -21.75 19.08 -5.48
C GLU A 181 -20.81 17.90 -5.22
N ILE A 182 -19.90 17.61 -6.14
CA ILE A 182 -18.85 16.61 -5.96
C ILE A 182 -17.77 17.21 -5.09
N PRO A 183 -17.37 16.55 -3.95
CA PRO A 183 -16.29 17.07 -3.11
C PRO A 183 -14.97 16.99 -3.87
N THR A 184 -14.23 18.08 -3.89
CA THR A 184 -12.94 18.19 -4.60
C THR A 184 -11.73 18.21 -3.66
N SER A 185 -11.96 18.25 -2.35
CA SER A 185 -10.89 18.27 -1.33
C SER A 185 -11.32 17.55 -0.06
N TRP A 186 -10.35 17.17 0.75
CA TRP A 186 -10.59 16.66 2.11
C TRP A 186 -11.31 17.70 2.97
N GLU A 187 -10.93 18.98 2.85
CA GLU A 187 -11.57 20.05 3.58
C GLU A 187 -13.06 20.16 3.26
N GLU A 188 -13.44 20.11 1.98
CA GLU A 188 -14.85 20.10 1.57
C GLU A 188 -15.58 18.86 2.06
N LEU A 189 -14.95 17.67 1.95
CA LEU A 189 -15.55 16.41 2.38
C LEU A 189 -15.83 16.41 3.88
N LEU A 190 -14.89 16.89 4.68
CA LEU A 190 -14.95 16.81 6.15
C LEU A 190 -15.77 17.92 6.78
N PHE A 191 -15.67 19.16 6.26
CA PHE A 191 -16.15 20.35 7.00
C PHE A 191 -17.31 21.10 6.34
N SER A 192 -17.69 20.81 5.11
CA SER A 192 -18.83 21.50 4.46
C SER A 192 -20.18 21.19 5.12
N GLY A 193 -20.30 20.11 5.88
CA GLY A 193 -21.56 19.61 6.42
C GLY A 193 -22.44 18.84 5.41
N ASN A 194 -22.07 18.85 4.12
CA ASN A 194 -22.85 18.24 3.05
C ASN A 194 -22.78 16.70 3.04
N TYR A 195 -21.73 16.12 3.63
CA TYR A 195 -21.44 14.68 3.52
C TYR A 195 -21.60 13.92 4.83
N ASN A 196 -22.28 14.50 5.81
CA ASN A 196 -22.58 13.80 7.08
C ASN A 196 -23.30 12.47 6.79
N ASP A 197 -22.88 11.39 7.47
CA ASP A 197 -23.40 10.01 7.29
C ASP A 197 -23.48 9.58 5.81
N SER A 198 -22.45 9.90 5.04
CA SER A 198 -22.47 9.70 3.58
C SER A 198 -21.19 9.06 3.03
N VAL A 199 -20.16 8.85 3.86
CA VAL A 199 -18.85 8.39 3.42
C VAL A 199 -18.58 6.96 3.84
N ALA A 200 -18.14 6.12 2.88
CA ALA A 200 -17.57 4.81 3.21
C ALA A 200 -16.05 4.92 3.39
N ILE A 201 -15.55 4.28 4.45
CA ILE A 201 -14.13 4.24 4.80
C ILE A 201 -13.70 2.77 4.93
N PRO A 202 -12.49 2.38 4.49
CA PRO A 202 -12.03 1.00 4.56
C PRO A 202 -11.44 0.66 5.95
N LEU A 203 -12.28 0.54 6.99
CA LEU A 203 -11.81 0.28 8.36
C LEU A 203 -11.12 -1.08 8.53
N SER A 204 -11.39 -2.04 7.65
CA SER A 204 -10.73 -3.35 7.65
C SER A 204 -9.40 -3.37 6.91
N ASP A 205 -9.07 -2.31 6.19
CA ASP A 205 -7.78 -2.08 5.56
C ASP A 205 -6.97 -1.16 6.50
N LEU A 206 -6.30 -1.77 7.46
CA LEU A 206 -5.63 -1.06 8.55
C LEU A 206 -4.53 -0.14 8.03
N ASP A 207 -3.78 -0.56 7.01
CA ASP A 207 -2.73 0.26 6.41
C ASP A 207 -3.28 1.59 5.90
N MET A 208 -4.40 1.54 5.19
CA MET A 208 -5.05 2.72 4.66
C MET A 208 -5.78 3.52 5.74
N PHE A 209 -6.47 2.82 6.65
CA PHE A 209 -7.19 3.49 7.74
C PHE A 209 -6.26 4.25 8.67
N ASN A 210 -5.14 3.65 9.07
CA ASN A 210 -4.13 4.30 9.90
C ASN A 210 -3.55 5.54 9.18
N ALA A 211 -3.23 5.42 7.89
CA ALA A 211 -2.76 6.56 7.11
C ALA A 211 -3.78 7.72 7.06
N LEU A 212 -5.07 7.41 6.89
CA LEU A 212 -6.14 8.40 6.93
C LEU A 212 -6.20 9.11 8.29
N VAL A 213 -6.26 8.34 9.38
CA VAL A 213 -6.42 8.88 10.74
C VAL A 213 -5.23 9.75 11.11
N VAL A 214 -4.00 9.25 10.91
CA VAL A 214 -2.78 9.98 11.29
C VAL A 214 -2.64 11.25 10.45
N THR A 215 -2.90 11.21 9.14
CA THR A 215 -2.78 12.38 8.27
C THR A 215 -3.88 13.41 8.55
N ILE A 216 -5.11 12.99 8.76
CA ILE A 216 -6.21 13.90 9.12
C ILE A 216 -5.93 14.55 10.48
N PHE A 217 -5.43 13.78 11.45
CA PHE A 217 -5.05 14.33 12.75
C PHE A 217 -3.89 15.32 12.62
N SER A 218 -2.86 15.03 11.84
CA SER A 218 -1.72 15.92 11.66
C SER A 218 -2.14 17.28 11.07
N LYS A 219 -3.14 17.27 10.18
CA LYS A 219 -3.57 18.47 9.47
C LYS A 219 -4.63 19.29 10.21
N TRP A 220 -5.58 18.63 10.86
CA TRP A 220 -6.75 19.30 11.46
C TRP A 220 -6.97 18.94 12.94
N GLY A 221 -6.04 18.20 13.56
CA GLY A 221 -6.14 17.81 14.96
C GLY A 221 -7.37 16.99 15.29
N VAL A 222 -7.84 17.13 16.53
CA VAL A 222 -9.04 16.45 17.04
C VAL A 222 -10.29 16.82 16.25
N GLU A 223 -10.40 18.03 15.73
CA GLU A 223 -11.57 18.46 14.94
C GLU A 223 -11.63 17.72 13.61
N GLY A 224 -10.49 17.42 12.99
CA GLY A 224 -10.44 16.55 11.81
C GLY A 224 -10.98 15.14 12.07
N ILE A 225 -10.61 14.55 13.21
CA ILE A 225 -11.10 13.23 13.61
C ILE A 225 -12.61 13.24 13.90
N LYS A 226 -13.09 14.29 14.60
CA LYS A 226 -14.54 14.45 14.81
C LYS A 226 -15.30 14.62 13.49
N ALA A 227 -14.75 15.37 12.54
CA ALA A 227 -15.31 15.56 11.23
C ALA A 227 -15.33 14.23 10.43
N LEU A 228 -14.24 13.45 10.46
CA LEU A 228 -14.19 12.12 9.85
C LEU A 228 -15.26 11.20 10.43
N ALA A 229 -15.43 11.17 11.75
CA ALA A 229 -16.47 10.40 12.40
C ALA A 229 -17.89 10.84 12.00
N LYS A 230 -18.10 12.15 11.80
CA LYS A 230 -19.38 12.72 11.42
C LYS A 230 -19.79 12.39 9.98
N VAL A 231 -18.82 12.33 9.05
CA VAL A 231 -19.11 11.97 7.65
C VAL A 231 -19.19 10.46 7.45
N TYR A 232 -18.61 9.67 8.34
CA TYR A 232 -18.61 8.21 8.27
C TYR A 232 -20.02 7.62 8.26
N LYS A 233 -20.28 6.75 7.29
CA LYS A 233 -21.54 6.01 7.15
C LYS A 233 -21.36 4.53 7.43
N LYS A 234 -20.35 3.92 6.82
CA LYS A 234 -20.08 2.49 6.94
C LYS A 234 -18.67 2.13 6.49
N SER A 235 -18.20 0.98 6.97
CA SER A 235 -17.02 0.33 6.42
C SER A 235 -17.37 -0.48 5.18
N LEU A 236 -16.52 -0.36 4.16
CA LEU A 236 -16.56 -1.21 2.96
C LEU A 236 -15.13 -1.59 2.59
N HIS A 237 -14.95 -2.84 2.17
CA HIS A 237 -13.69 -3.24 1.57
C HIS A 237 -13.50 -2.50 0.22
N PRO A 238 -12.28 -2.04 -0.15
CA PRO A 238 -12.05 -1.29 -1.39
C PRO A 238 -12.59 -1.99 -2.66
N ALA A 239 -12.46 -3.33 -2.74
CA ALA A 239 -13.01 -4.11 -3.84
C ALA A 239 -14.56 -4.06 -3.93
N GLU A 240 -15.24 -3.78 -2.83
CA GLU A 240 -16.71 -3.61 -2.83
C GLU A 240 -17.13 -2.20 -3.25
N MET A 241 -16.26 -1.19 -2.97
CA MET A 241 -16.53 0.21 -3.31
C MET A 241 -16.62 0.43 -4.81
N VAL A 242 -15.84 -0.32 -5.60
CA VAL A 242 -15.76 -0.20 -7.06
C VAL A 242 -16.80 -1.02 -7.82
N LYS A 243 -17.55 -1.88 -7.13
CA LYS A 243 -18.63 -2.67 -7.75
C LYS A 243 -19.84 -1.79 -8.04
N LYS A 244 -20.48 -2.02 -9.19
CA LYS A 244 -21.75 -1.36 -9.53
C LYS A 244 -22.80 -1.79 -8.51
N LYS A 245 -23.21 -0.88 -7.65
CA LYS A 245 -24.35 -1.07 -6.75
C LYS A 245 -25.55 -0.37 -7.37
N GLY A 246 -26.72 -1.02 -7.32
CA GLY A 246 -27.97 -0.38 -7.73
C GLY A 246 -28.26 0.87 -6.89
N ASP A 247 -29.15 1.73 -7.35
CA ASP A 247 -29.57 2.93 -6.64
C ASP A 247 -30.22 2.53 -5.30
N SER A 248 -29.57 2.95 -4.21
CA SER A 248 -30.07 2.70 -2.86
C SER A 248 -29.66 3.87 -1.98
N LYS A 249 -30.61 4.38 -1.20
CA LYS A 249 -30.35 5.40 -0.16
C LYS A 249 -29.30 4.97 0.87
N ASN A 250 -29.07 3.65 0.99
CA ASN A 250 -28.05 3.09 1.89
C ASN A 250 -26.65 3.06 1.29
N ASN A 251 -26.47 3.38 0.01
CA ASN A 251 -25.16 3.48 -0.60
C ASN A 251 -24.48 4.79 -0.19
N PRO A 252 -23.14 4.78 0.05
CA PRO A 252 -22.42 6.00 0.32
C PRO A 252 -22.45 6.93 -0.90
N ILE A 253 -22.37 8.24 -0.66
CA ILE A 253 -22.16 9.24 -1.71
C ILE A 253 -20.69 9.19 -2.14
N VAL A 254 -19.77 9.12 -1.16
CA VAL A 254 -18.34 9.07 -1.39
C VAL A 254 -17.78 7.81 -0.74
N SER A 255 -16.88 7.14 -1.44
CA SER A 255 -16.03 6.09 -0.87
C SER A 255 -14.59 6.56 -0.92
N VAL A 256 -13.91 6.48 0.22
CA VAL A 256 -12.47 6.75 0.31
C VAL A 256 -11.75 5.44 0.02
N THR A 257 -10.98 5.39 -1.07
CA THR A 257 -10.44 4.12 -1.61
C THR A 257 -9.01 4.27 -2.11
N PRO A 258 -8.16 3.24 -2.00
CA PRO A 258 -6.87 3.23 -2.67
C PRO A 258 -7.02 3.44 -4.18
N TYR A 259 -6.18 4.30 -4.76
CA TYR A 259 -6.22 4.67 -6.17
C TYR A 259 -6.13 3.45 -7.12
N PHE A 260 -5.39 2.43 -6.74
CA PHE A 260 -5.31 1.18 -7.48
C PHE A 260 -6.70 0.61 -7.83
N PHE A 261 -7.62 0.57 -6.87
CA PHE A 261 -8.94 -0.02 -7.09
C PHE A 261 -9.78 0.75 -8.11
N THR A 262 -9.49 2.01 -8.35
CA THR A 262 -10.23 2.81 -9.35
C THR A 262 -10.09 2.27 -10.77
N GLN A 263 -9.06 1.48 -11.07
CA GLN A 263 -8.89 0.82 -12.36
C GLN A 263 -9.99 -0.24 -12.63
N MET A 264 -10.64 -0.73 -11.58
CA MET A 264 -11.73 -1.71 -11.69
C MET A 264 -13.09 -1.04 -11.91
N VAL A 265 -13.16 0.28 -11.87
CA VAL A 265 -14.41 1.03 -12.09
C VAL A 265 -14.80 0.91 -13.55
N SER A 266 -16.02 0.42 -13.78
CA SER A 266 -16.56 0.33 -15.14
C SER A 266 -16.80 1.72 -15.72
N ARG A 267 -16.42 1.94 -16.98
CA ARG A 267 -16.67 3.20 -17.71
C ARG A 267 -18.17 3.55 -17.83
N SER A 268 -19.05 2.56 -17.70
CA SER A 268 -20.52 2.75 -17.74
C SER A 268 -21.13 2.92 -16.34
N SER A 269 -20.34 2.99 -15.29
CA SER A 269 -20.84 3.22 -13.93
C SER A 269 -21.03 4.71 -13.66
N ALA A 270 -21.90 5.05 -12.71
CA ALA A 270 -22.05 6.40 -12.18
C ALA A 270 -20.96 6.75 -11.13
N LEU A 271 -19.89 5.96 -11.06
CA LEU A 271 -18.80 6.20 -10.13
C LEU A 271 -17.75 7.08 -10.78
N LYS A 272 -17.49 8.23 -10.19
CA LYS A 272 -16.48 9.19 -10.62
C LYS A 272 -15.29 9.18 -9.68
N VAL A 273 -14.10 9.01 -10.23
CA VAL A 273 -12.85 9.13 -9.49
C VAL A 273 -12.50 10.61 -9.35
N VAL A 274 -12.19 11.03 -8.13
CA VAL A 274 -11.78 12.40 -7.82
C VAL A 274 -10.46 12.33 -7.04
N TRP A 275 -9.41 12.92 -7.60
CA TRP A 275 -8.18 13.17 -6.88
C TRP A 275 -8.36 14.45 -6.05
N PRO A 276 -8.20 14.41 -4.71
CA PRO A 276 -8.40 15.60 -3.89
C PRO A 276 -7.40 16.70 -4.27
N LYS A 277 -7.87 17.94 -4.47
CA LYS A 277 -7.02 19.08 -4.85
C LYS A 277 -6.03 19.50 -3.77
N ASP A 278 -6.33 19.17 -2.50
CA ASP A 278 -5.43 19.36 -1.36
C ASP A 278 -4.44 18.19 -1.17
N GLY A 279 -4.51 17.18 -2.05
CA GLY A 279 -3.63 16.04 -2.14
C GLY A 279 -4.29 14.72 -1.74
N ALA A 280 -3.96 13.64 -2.43
CA ALA A 280 -4.34 12.31 -2.00
C ALA A 280 -3.56 11.92 -0.73
N ILE A 281 -4.25 11.49 0.33
CA ILE A 281 -3.58 10.95 1.52
C ILE A 281 -2.81 9.70 1.13
N VAL A 282 -1.56 9.58 1.56
CA VAL A 282 -0.70 8.45 1.19
C VAL A 282 -0.49 7.50 2.36
N SER A 283 -0.63 6.21 2.08
CA SER A 283 -0.10 5.14 2.92
C SER A 283 1.24 4.70 2.32
N PRO A 284 2.37 4.94 3.00
CA PRO A 284 3.69 4.61 2.48
C PRO A 284 3.97 3.11 2.51
N VAL A 285 4.81 2.63 1.59
CA VAL A 285 5.46 1.32 1.66
C VAL A 285 6.87 1.55 2.18
N PHE A 286 7.06 1.25 3.45
CA PHE A 286 8.32 1.46 4.15
C PHE A 286 9.28 0.30 3.95
N LEU A 287 10.56 0.63 3.92
CA LEU A 287 11.68 -0.31 3.99
C LEU A 287 12.61 0.12 5.12
N MET A 288 13.04 -0.83 5.92
CA MET A 288 13.98 -0.64 7.00
C MET A 288 15.09 -1.69 6.90
N THR A 289 16.33 -1.31 7.16
CA THR A 289 17.49 -2.20 7.02
C THR A 289 18.32 -2.16 8.30
N LYS A 290 18.77 -3.34 8.78
CA LYS A 290 19.78 -3.39 9.84
C LYS A 290 21.01 -2.59 9.45
N LYS A 291 21.52 -1.82 10.40
CA LYS A 291 22.82 -1.16 10.29
C LYS A 291 23.90 -2.22 10.09
N ASP A 292 24.99 -2.02 9.56
CA ASP A 292 26.16 -2.90 9.53
C ASP A 292 26.03 -4.21 8.71
N ASN A 293 24.96 -4.43 7.96
CA ASN A 293 24.89 -5.52 6.99
C ASN A 293 25.20 -5.04 5.57
N GLU A 294 26.49 -5.07 5.20
CA GLU A 294 26.94 -4.65 3.87
C GLU A 294 26.31 -5.47 2.71
N LYS A 295 26.03 -6.77 2.95
CA LYS A 295 25.37 -7.63 1.96
C LYS A 295 23.94 -7.21 1.70
N ALA A 296 23.25 -6.67 2.70
CA ALA A 296 21.88 -6.18 2.56
C ALA A 296 21.77 -5.00 1.59
N LYS A 297 22.83 -4.19 1.41
CA LYS A 297 22.83 -3.07 0.47
C LYS A 297 22.45 -3.48 -0.96
N THR A 298 22.98 -4.62 -1.43
CA THR A 298 22.67 -5.14 -2.77
C THR A 298 21.17 -5.45 -2.91
N VAL A 299 20.56 -6.00 -1.86
CA VAL A 299 19.13 -6.34 -1.85
C VAL A 299 18.26 -5.09 -1.73
N VAL A 300 18.67 -4.12 -0.91
CA VAL A 300 18.01 -2.82 -0.79
C VAL A 300 17.99 -2.10 -2.14
N GLU A 301 19.10 -2.10 -2.87
CA GLU A 301 19.19 -1.49 -4.22
C GLU A 301 18.24 -2.17 -5.22
N PHE A 302 17.93 -3.46 -5.08
CA PHE A 302 16.88 -4.09 -5.89
C PHE A 302 15.55 -3.37 -5.72
N PHE A 303 15.10 -3.13 -4.48
CA PHE A 303 13.81 -2.47 -4.22
C PHE A 303 13.77 -1.00 -4.65
N LYS A 304 14.95 -0.37 -4.80
CA LYS A 304 15.11 1.04 -5.20
C LYS A 304 15.44 1.25 -6.67
N ASN A 305 15.57 0.18 -7.45
CA ASN A 305 15.94 0.30 -8.86
C ASN A 305 14.76 0.71 -9.75
N SER A 306 15.08 1.20 -10.95
CA SER A 306 14.07 1.69 -11.90
C SER A 306 13.14 0.60 -12.43
N SER A 307 13.56 -0.66 -12.46
CA SER A 307 12.72 -1.78 -12.91
C SER A 307 11.61 -2.07 -11.91
N VAL A 308 11.94 -2.14 -10.62
CA VAL A 308 10.95 -2.27 -9.54
C VAL A 308 10.08 -1.02 -9.48
N GLY A 309 10.67 0.18 -9.59
CA GLY A 309 9.91 1.42 -9.64
C GLY A 309 8.85 1.44 -10.77
N LYS A 310 9.19 0.93 -11.95
CA LYS A 310 8.23 0.80 -13.07
C LYS A 310 7.13 -0.24 -12.77
N ILE A 311 7.46 -1.35 -12.14
CA ILE A 311 6.44 -2.32 -11.70
C ILE A 311 5.45 -1.64 -10.74
N LEU A 312 5.95 -0.90 -9.76
CA LEU A 312 5.14 -0.16 -8.80
C LEU A 312 4.21 0.85 -9.48
N SER A 313 4.76 1.76 -10.28
CA SER A 313 4.00 2.86 -10.89
C SER A 313 3.03 2.39 -11.98
N SER A 314 3.49 1.51 -12.89
CA SER A 314 2.73 1.13 -14.08
C SER A 314 1.70 0.04 -13.82
N ASN A 315 2.10 -1.05 -13.12
CA ASN A 315 1.24 -2.20 -12.92
C ASN A 315 0.29 -2.02 -11.73
N GLY A 316 0.77 -1.33 -10.68
CA GLY A 316 0.04 -1.21 -9.43
C GLY A 316 -0.69 0.11 -9.23
N LYS A 317 -0.36 1.16 -10.00
CA LYS A 317 -0.78 2.52 -9.65
C LYS A 317 -0.34 2.92 -8.22
N PHE A 318 0.87 2.46 -7.86
CA PHE A 318 1.56 2.81 -6.64
C PHE A 318 2.72 3.74 -6.99
N PRO A 319 2.52 5.06 -6.94
CA PRO A 319 3.58 6.01 -7.25
C PRO A 319 4.84 5.72 -6.44
N THR A 320 5.96 5.56 -7.14
CA THR A 320 7.24 5.19 -6.52
C THR A 320 8.10 6.42 -6.24
N THR A 321 8.88 6.33 -5.18
CA THR A 321 9.89 7.34 -4.83
C THR A 321 11.17 7.22 -5.65
N VAL A 322 11.30 6.19 -6.51
CA VAL A 322 12.49 5.97 -7.32
C VAL A 322 12.70 7.11 -8.32
N LYS A 323 13.85 7.77 -8.24
CA LYS A 323 14.21 8.90 -9.11
C LYS A 323 14.13 8.50 -10.57
N GLY A 324 13.55 9.37 -11.41
CA GLY A 324 13.49 9.20 -12.88
C GLY A 324 12.44 8.21 -13.38
N VAL A 325 11.64 7.60 -12.49
CA VAL A 325 10.49 6.79 -12.89
C VAL A 325 9.29 7.72 -13.06
N ASP A 326 8.58 7.58 -14.18
CA ASP A 326 7.31 8.27 -14.42
C ASP A 326 6.20 7.58 -13.62
N ASN A 327 5.58 8.31 -12.71
CA ASN A 327 4.46 7.83 -11.91
C ASN A 327 3.10 7.90 -12.63
N LEU A 328 3.07 8.36 -13.87
CA LEU A 328 1.87 8.46 -14.70
C LEU A 328 0.75 9.27 -14.02
N LEU A 329 1.13 10.32 -13.31
CA LEU A 329 0.23 11.23 -12.62
C LEU A 329 -0.12 12.43 -13.52
N GLU A 330 -1.29 13.00 -13.33
CA GLU A 330 -1.64 14.29 -13.91
C GLU A 330 -0.93 15.43 -13.15
N ASP A 331 -0.68 16.55 -13.81
CA ASP A 331 0.09 17.68 -13.24
C ASP A 331 -0.47 18.23 -11.92
N ASN A 332 -1.77 18.07 -11.68
CA ASN A 332 -2.45 18.54 -10.48
C ASN A 332 -2.60 17.48 -9.37
N ASN A 333 -2.08 16.28 -9.58
CA ASN A 333 -2.19 15.18 -8.62
C ASN A 333 -1.14 15.34 -7.52
N GLY A 334 -1.47 16.13 -6.50
CA GLY A 334 -0.66 16.27 -5.29
C GLY A 334 -0.92 15.19 -4.26
N PHE A 335 -0.08 15.16 -3.23
CA PHE A 335 -0.16 14.20 -2.13
C PHE A 335 -0.22 14.89 -0.78
N LEU A 336 -0.79 14.20 0.19
CA LEU A 336 -0.89 14.61 1.57
C LEU A 336 -0.26 13.53 2.47
N PHE A 337 0.73 13.93 3.24
CA PHE A 337 1.46 13.07 4.17
C PHE A 337 1.39 13.63 5.58
N CYS A 338 1.35 12.77 6.59
CA CYS A 338 1.23 13.20 7.98
C CYS A 338 2.43 14.01 8.49
N GLY A 339 3.59 13.86 7.87
CA GLY A 339 4.85 14.45 8.30
C GLY A 339 5.63 13.56 9.27
N TRP A 340 6.94 13.74 9.26
CA TRP A 340 7.87 12.92 10.06
C TRP A 340 7.77 13.19 11.55
N ASP A 341 7.35 14.38 11.97
CA ASP A 341 7.13 14.74 13.38
C ASP A 341 6.04 13.89 14.06
N TYR A 342 5.13 13.32 13.28
CA TYR A 342 4.09 12.41 13.77
C TYR A 342 4.51 10.93 13.75
N ILE A 343 5.62 10.63 13.10
CA ILE A 343 6.16 9.28 12.95
C ILE A 343 7.22 9.01 14.03
N HIS A 344 8.09 9.97 14.25
CA HIS A 344 9.18 9.92 15.23
C HIS A 344 8.77 10.42 16.62
#